data_455a8e5abd3db3bd21514a2cd1d2ce4d
#
_entry.id   455a8e5abd3db3bd21514a2cd1d2ce4d
#
_cell.length_a   1.000
_cell.length_b   1.000
_cell.length_c   1.000
_cell.angle_alpha   90.00
_cell.angle_beta   90.00
_cell.angle_gamma   90.00
#
_symmetry.space_group_name_H-M   'P 1'
#
loop_
_entity.id
_entity.type
_entity.pdbx_description
1 polymer ?
#
loop_
_entity_poly.entity_id
_entity_poly.type
_entity_poly.pdbx_seq_one_letter_code
_entity_poly.pdbx_strand_id
1 'polypeptide(L)'
;MKGLYGLLRTGQRCFLQVPVGSSRLLWCYKKSTSATQQDSASEAENLKQAKCEINDLYSSEQKSAVLQLLNSASEEELSAVKLMRGRKSANLIAYRDKHGPFQDLQSLLEVPLFQYKTAIKICDFILNPLAKEKKERKTSNPISVMKYIKPEIERKRLETANSIVSIVFGTRKIAWAHVNRHLAVQDWQQEECTVFMKGSYIPAMYFEEISSVVSKIPEADFYILEKSGISVLNANLFPVTLHLRTVEAMLYALLHKTFAQDGQHKVLSMARSAVGKYFDLMVGDARTSGIDLVKQFLSESVTQAEPRVSFPRDKLVHYRNILSSNKQRRDEELCDSLLQAVAFYELLLLNDTA
;
A
#
# COMPACT_ATOMS: atom_id res chain seq x y z
N MET A 1 -20.44 -17.05 74.07
CA MET A 1 -21.48 -18.11 74.00
C MET A 1 -21.55 -18.55 72.58
N LYS A 2 -21.05 -19.77 72.31
CA LYS A 2 -21.73 -20.91 71.68
C LYS A 2 -22.24 -20.58 70.30
N GLY A 3 -21.83 -21.14 69.18
CA GLY A 3 -21.34 -22.51 68.94
C GLY A 3 -22.05 -23.10 67.75
N LEU A 4 -21.36 -24.04 67.14
CA LEU A 4 -21.82 -25.14 66.22
C LEU A 4 -21.74 -24.85 64.74
N TYR A 5 -20.74 -25.42 64.06
CA TYR A 5 -20.51 -26.81 63.57
C TYR A 5 -21.62 -27.38 62.69
N GLY A 6 -21.20 -27.78 61.55
CA GLY A 6 -21.69 -28.92 60.79
C GLY A 6 -22.06 -28.56 59.37
N LEU A 7 -21.70 -29.21 58.33
CA LEU A 7 -21.25 -30.58 58.07
C LEU A 7 -20.72 -30.65 56.63
N LEU A 8 -19.65 -31.35 56.44
CA LEU A 8 -19.15 -31.91 55.22
C LEU A 8 -20.21 -32.75 54.49
N ARG A 9 -20.33 -32.62 53.15
CA ARG A 9 -20.74 -33.71 52.31
C ARG A 9 -20.03 -33.60 50.94
N THR A 10 -18.95 -34.36 50.79
CA THR A 10 -18.65 -35.37 49.77
C THR A 10 -19.59 -35.37 48.56
N GLY A 11 -19.10 -34.95 47.42
CA GLY A 11 -19.76 -35.10 46.12
C GLY A 11 -18.72 -35.46 45.09
N GLN A 12 -18.59 -36.71 44.85
CA GLN A 12 -18.08 -37.52 43.74
C GLN A 12 -17.46 -36.77 42.55
N ARG A 13 -16.15 -37.04 42.40
CA ARG A 13 -15.45 -36.85 41.10
C ARG A 13 -15.94 -37.92 40.14
N CYS A 14 -16.66 -37.53 39.13
CA CYS A 14 -16.84 -38.34 37.95
C CYS A 14 -15.57 -38.20 37.10
N PHE A 15 -14.69 -39.18 37.24
CA PHE A 15 -13.63 -39.45 36.26
C PHE A 15 -14.28 -40.10 35.07
N LEU A 16 -14.48 -39.35 33.99
CA LEU A 16 -14.65 -39.94 32.68
C LEU A 16 -13.27 -40.30 32.14
N GLN A 17 -12.93 -41.56 32.27
CA GLN A 17 -11.83 -42.21 31.55
C GLN A 17 -12.14 -42.15 30.05
N VAL A 18 -11.39 -41.33 29.30
CA VAL A 18 -11.35 -41.41 27.85
C VAL A 18 -10.24 -42.42 27.49
N PRO A 19 -10.54 -43.44 26.70
CA PRO A 19 -9.53 -44.42 26.32
C PRO A 19 -8.47 -43.79 25.42
N VAL A 20 -7.23 -44.03 25.74
CA VAL A 20 -6.05 -43.75 24.92
C VAL A 20 -6.13 -44.61 23.66
N GLY A 21 -6.72 -44.06 22.61
CA GLY A 21 -6.70 -44.62 21.27
C GLY A 21 -5.78 -43.77 20.39
N SER A 22 -4.61 -44.32 20.15
CA SER A 22 -3.63 -43.85 19.21
C SER A 22 -4.26 -43.76 17.82
N SER A 23 -4.63 -42.55 17.39
CA SER A 23 -4.99 -42.27 16.00
C SER A 23 -4.16 -41.11 15.50
N ARG A 24 -3.02 -41.47 14.90
CA ARG A 24 -2.28 -40.60 14.00
C ARG A 24 -3.25 -40.20 12.88
N LEU A 25 -3.82 -38.99 12.95
CA LEU A 25 -4.44 -38.37 11.80
C LEU A 25 -3.32 -37.99 10.81
N LEU A 26 -3.01 -38.96 9.95
CA LEU A 26 -2.35 -38.71 8.68
C LEU A 26 -3.32 -37.86 7.85
N TRP A 27 -3.08 -36.56 7.77
CA TRP A 27 -3.63 -35.75 6.73
C TRP A 27 -2.99 -36.17 5.40
N CYS A 28 -3.59 -37.17 4.76
CA CYS A 28 -3.36 -37.43 3.36
C CYS A 28 -3.91 -36.26 2.56
N TYR A 29 -3.00 -35.35 2.19
CA TYR A 29 -3.25 -34.40 1.13
C TYR A 29 -3.42 -35.20 -0.17
N LYS A 30 -4.68 -35.52 -0.51
CA LYS A 30 -4.99 -35.94 -1.87
C LYS A 30 -4.62 -34.77 -2.77
N LYS A 31 -3.49 -34.86 -3.45
CA LYS A 31 -3.25 -34.12 -4.68
C LYS A 31 -4.38 -34.50 -5.64
N SER A 32 -5.39 -33.67 -5.71
CA SER A 32 -6.29 -33.71 -6.86
C SER A 32 -5.49 -33.08 -8.01
N THR A 33 -5.03 -33.93 -8.89
CA THR A 33 -4.56 -33.59 -10.21
C THR A 33 -5.75 -33.12 -11.04
N SER A 34 -6.11 -31.86 -10.90
CA SER A 34 -6.96 -31.12 -11.84
C SER A 34 -6.34 -29.73 -12.10
N ALA A 35 -5.06 -29.76 -12.43
CA ALA A 35 -4.33 -28.64 -12.96
C ALA A 35 -3.96 -28.99 -14.40
N THR A 36 -4.90 -28.91 -15.31
CA THR A 36 -4.61 -28.93 -16.74
C THR A 36 -5.78 -28.35 -17.49
N GLN A 37 -6.04 -27.03 -17.35
CA GLN A 37 -6.79 -26.27 -18.35
C GLN A 37 -6.64 -24.73 -18.24
N GLN A 38 -5.97 -24.19 -17.19
CA GLN A 38 -5.72 -22.72 -17.12
C GLN A 38 -4.32 -22.30 -17.54
N ASP A 39 -3.33 -23.21 -17.53
CA ASP A 39 -1.97 -22.90 -17.99
C ASP A 39 -1.85 -22.90 -19.52
N SER A 40 -2.73 -23.61 -20.21
CA SER A 40 -2.74 -23.67 -21.67
C SER A 40 -3.22 -22.37 -22.34
N ALA A 41 -4.03 -21.55 -21.66
CA ALA A 41 -4.47 -20.27 -22.20
C ALA A 41 -3.40 -19.19 -22.05
N SER A 42 -2.65 -19.17 -20.97
CA SER A 42 -1.55 -18.22 -20.74
C SER A 42 -0.31 -18.56 -21.59
N GLU A 43 -0.02 -19.85 -21.79
CA GLU A 43 1.03 -20.29 -22.70
C GLU A 43 0.62 -20.09 -24.17
N ALA A 44 -0.64 -20.28 -24.53
CA ALA A 44 -1.12 -20.00 -25.88
C ALA A 44 -1.17 -18.51 -26.21
N GLU A 45 -1.44 -17.62 -25.24
CA GLU A 45 -1.29 -16.18 -25.41
C GLU A 45 0.18 -15.75 -25.50
N ASN A 46 1.07 -16.34 -24.70
CA ASN A 46 2.50 -16.09 -24.80
C ASN A 46 3.10 -16.63 -26.10
N LEU A 47 2.64 -17.79 -26.60
CA LEU A 47 3.04 -18.34 -27.87
C LEU A 47 2.48 -17.56 -29.09
N LYS A 48 1.33 -16.91 -28.96
CA LYS A 48 0.79 -16.01 -30.00
C LYS A 48 1.47 -14.64 -30.00
N GLN A 49 1.95 -14.16 -28.85
CA GLN A 49 2.70 -12.90 -28.70
C GLN A 49 4.17 -13.05 -29.13
N ALA A 50 4.74 -14.26 -29.13
CA ALA A 50 6.11 -14.53 -29.60
C ALA A 50 6.29 -14.46 -31.13
N LYS A 51 5.23 -14.16 -31.87
CA LYS A 51 5.29 -14.04 -33.36
C LYS A 51 5.42 -12.60 -33.85
N CYS A 52 5.27 -11.58 -33.03
CA CYS A 52 5.53 -10.18 -33.43
C CYS A 52 6.85 -9.73 -32.81
N GLU A 53 7.83 -9.43 -33.59
CA GLU A 53 9.07 -8.81 -33.15
C GLU A 53 8.76 -7.39 -32.64
N ILE A 54 9.41 -6.95 -31.54
CA ILE A 54 9.24 -5.57 -31.04
C ILE A 54 9.61 -4.56 -32.12
N ASN A 55 10.58 -4.93 -32.97
CA ASN A 55 11.01 -4.12 -34.10
C ASN A 55 9.87 -3.81 -35.08
N ASP A 56 8.93 -4.71 -35.29
CA ASP A 56 7.84 -4.53 -36.27
C ASP A 56 6.75 -3.54 -35.77
N LEU A 57 6.75 -3.21 -34.48
CA LEU A 57 5.78 -2.31 -33.89
C LEU A 57 6.10 -0.83 -34.10
N TYR A 58 7.33 -0.49 -34.48
CA TYR A 58 7.80 0.89 -34.54
C TYR A 58 8.37 1.23 -35.92
N SER A 59 8.19 2.48 -36.37
CA SER A 59 8.81 2.99 -37.57
C SER A 59 10.33 3.08 -37.43
N SER A 60 11.06 3.19 -38.54
CA SER A 60 12.53 3.32 -38.54
C SER A 60 13.01 4.51 -37.74
N GLU A 61 12.30 5.64 -37.81
CA GLU A 61 12.61 6.87 -37.07
C GLU A 61 12.37 6.67 -35.56
N GLN A 62 11.26 6.02 -35.20
CA GLN A 62 10.94 5.70 -33.81
C GLN A 62 11.95 4.76 -33.16
N LYS A 63 12.39 3.72 -33.90
CA LYS A 63 13.46 2.81 -33.47
C LYS A 63 14.75 3.57 -33.20
N SER A 64 15.15 4.41 -34.16
CA SER A 64 16.38 5.22 -34.00
C SER A 64 16.33 6.13 -32.79
N ALA A 65 15.22 6.81 -32.54
CA ALA A 65 15.06 7.68 -31.38
C ALA A 65 15.12 6.90 -30.05
N VAL A 66 14.48 5.73 -29.98
CA VAL A 66 14.53 4.87 -28.79
C VAL A 66 15.94 4.34 -28.55
N LEU A 67 16.58 3.79 -29.58
CA LEU A 67 17.94 3.26 -29.48
C LEU A 67 18.96 4.34 -29.11
N GLN A 68 18.82 5.54 -29.66
CA GLN A 68 19.67 6.66 -29.28
C GLN A 68 19.60 6.94 -27.79
N LEU A 69 18.41 7.05 -27.20
CA LEU A 69 18.24 7.29 -25.76
C LEU A 69 18.78 6.11 -24.93
N LEU A 70 18.46 4.86 -25.30
CA LEU A 70 18.92 3.68 -24.58
C LEU A 70 20.45 3.55 -24.58
N ASN A 71 21.13 4.00 -25.65
CA ASN A 71 22.58 3.89 -25.80
C ASN A 71 23.35 5.07 -25.20
N SER A 72 22.77 6.28 -25.18
CA SER A 72 23.48 7.50 -24.75
C SER A 72 23.11 7.97 -23.33
N ALA A 73 21.89 7.65 -22.86
CA ALA A 73 21.40 8.19 -21.59
C ALA A 73 22.17 7.68 -20.38
N SER A 74 22.36 8.56 -19.38
CA SER A 74 22.91 8.25 -18.06
C SER A 74 21.93 7.45 -17.21
N GLU A 75 22.38 6.91 -16.07
CA GLU A 75 21.49 6.19 -15.13
C GLU A 75 20.37 7.09 -14.59
N GLU A 76 20.66 8.36 -14.35
CA GLU A 76 19.71 9.34 -13.86
C GLU A 76 18.63 9.63 -14.92
N GLU A 77 19.04 9.85 -16.16
CA GLU A 77 18.13 10.07 -17.29
C GLU A 77 17.26 8.84 -17.58
N LEU A 78 17.83 7.64 -17.54
CA LEU A 78 17.08 6.40 -17.67
C LEU A 78 16.10 6.21 -16.51
N SER A 79 16.50 6.58 -15.30
CA SER A 79 15.63 6.50 -14.11
C SER A 79 14.46 7.50 -14.16
N ALA A 80 14.60 8.58 -14.93
CA ALA A 80 13.50 9.53 -15.17
C ALA A 80 12.41 8.92 -16.08
N VAL A 81 12.77 7.96 -16.93
CA VAL A 81 11.79 7.26 -17.78
C VAL A 81 10.93 6.35 -16.93
N LYS A 82 9.60 6.50 -17.05
CA LYS A 82 8.63 5.66 -16.31
C LYS A 82 8.91 4.17 -16.58
N LEU A 83 8.83 3.33 -15.56
CA LEU A 83 9.13 1.89 -15.57
C LEU A 83 10.62 1.51 -15.64
N MET A 84 11.56 2.46 -15.77
CA MET A 84 12.99 2.16 -15.80
C MET A 84 13.71 2.45 -14.47
N ARG A 85 13.01 2.94 -13.46
CA ARG A 85 13.59 3.26 -12.15
C ARG A 85 14.18 2.05 -11.43
N GLY A 86 15.27 2.27 -10.69
CA GLY A 86 15.92 1.29 -9.84
C GLY A 86 16.71 0.24 -10.63
N ARG A 87 16.55 -1.04 -10.31
CA ARG A 87 17.36 -2.12 -10.89
C ARG A 87 17.28 -2.22 -12.43
N LYS A 88 16.25 -1.67 -13.07
CA LYS A 88 16.12 -1.78 -14.53
C LYS A 88 17.07 -0.84 -15.25
N SER A 89 17.24 0.40 -14.77
CA SER A 89 18.25 1.32 -15.33
C SER A 89 19.64 0.75 -15.16
N ALA A 90 19.99 0.29 -13.96
CA ALA A 90 21.28 -0.35 -13.69
C ALA A 90 21.52 -1.59 -14.56
N ASN A 91 20.54 -2.48 -14.70
CA ASN A 91 20.65 -3.67 -15.55
C ASN A 91 20.84 -3.32 -17.03
N LEU A 92 20.18 -2.28 -17.51
CA LEU A 92 20.33 -1.82 -18.90
C LEU A 92 21.73 -1.29 -19.14
N ILE A 93 22.29 -0.49 -18.23
CA ILE A 93 23.66 0.00 -18.31
C ILE A 93 24.64 -1.16 -18.26
N ALA A 94 24.50 -2.07 -17.28
CA ALA A 94 25.36 -3.24 -17.17
C ALA A 94 25.32 -4.13 -18.42
N TYR A 95 24.15 -4.26 -19.05
CA TYR A 95 24.03 -4.98 -20.34
C TYR A 95 24.77 -4.25 -21.46
N ARG A 96 24.59 -2.93 -21.58
CA ARG A 96 25.27 -2.08 -22.56
C ARG A 96 26.79 -2.13 -22.40
N ASP A 97 27.28 -2.07 -21.17
CA ASP A 97 28.72 -2.12 -20.88
C ASP A 97 29.34 -3.49 -21.21
N LYS A 98 28.56 -4.57 -21.06
CA LYS A 98 29.02 -5.93 -21.31
C LYS A 98 28.89 -6.36 -22.78
N HIS A 99 27.78 -6.00 -23.44
CA HIS A 99 27.43 -6.50 -24.77
C HIS A 99 27.57 -5.43 -25.87
N GLY A 100 27.90 -4.20 -25.48
CA GLY A 100 27.93 -3.05 -26.39
C GLY A 100 26.57 -2.37 -26.57
N PRO A 101 26.49 -1.37 -27.46
CA PRO A 101 25.27 -0.63 -27.70
C PRO A 101 24.17 -1.49 -28.32
N PHE A 102 22.92 -1.25 -27.96
CA PHE A 102 21.74 -1.90 -28.53
C PHE A 102 21.65 -1.61 -30.02
N GLN A 103 21.56 -2.65 -30.82
CA GLN A 103 21.42 -2.56 -32.31
C GLN A 103 19.94 -2.59 -32.71
N ASP A 104 19.10 -3.23 -31.92
CA ASP A 104 17.67 -3.36 -32.16
C ASP A 104 16.86 -3.32 -30.83
N LEU A 105 15.54 -3.18 -30.94
CA LEU A 105 14.67 -3.15 -29.77
C LEU A 105 14.40 -4.55 -29.20
N GLN A 106 14.65 -5.61 -29.96
CA GLN A 106 14.47 -6.99 -29.52
C GLN A 106 15.51 -7.36 -28.46
N SER A 107 16.73 -6.82 -28.55
CA SER A 107 17.81 -7.00 -27.54
C SER A 107 17.43 -6.52 -26.15
N LEU A 108 16.39 -5.67 -25.99
CA LEU A 108 15.85 -5.31 -24.68
C LEU A 108 15.31 -6.51 -23.90
N LEU A 109 14.88 -7.56 -24.58
CA LEU A 109 14.37 -8.77 -23.91
C LEU A 109 15.48 -9.60 -23.27
N GLU A 110 16.73 -9.37 -23.64
CA GLU A 110 17.90 -10.03 -23.05
C GLU A 110 18.33 -9.35 -21.72
N VAL A 111 17.86 -8.13 -21.50
CA VAL A 111 18.15 -7.39 -20.27
C VAL A 111 17.31 -7.96 -19.12
N PRO A 112 17.92 -8.33 -17.96
CA PRO A 112 17.18 -8.82 -16.81
C PRO A 112 16.06 -7.87 -16.36
N LEU A 113 14.88 -8.41 -16.05
CA LEU A 113 13.65 -7.70 -15.66
C LEU A 113 12.91 -7.00 -16.84
N PHE A 114 13.34 -7.18 -18.08
CA PHE A 114 12.60 -6.71 -19.25
C PHE A 114 11.82 -7.88 -19.87
N GLN A 115 10.51 -7.82 -19.73
CA GLN A 115 9.59 -8.72 -20.44
C GLN A 115 9.00 -7.99 -21.64
N TYR A 116 8.50 -8.71 -22.64
CA TYR A 116 7.94 -8.17 -23.88
C TYR A 116 6.98 -6.99 -23.66
N LYS A 117 5.97 -7.17 -22.80
CA LYS A 117 5.00 -6.09 -22.46
C LYS A 117 5.65 -4.87 -21.79
N THR A 118 6.72 -5.10 -21.04
CA THR A 118 7.43 -4.01 -20.35
C THR A 118 8.31 -3.24 -21.32
N ALA A 119 9.02 -3.93 -22.21
CA ALA A 119 9.86 -3.33 -23.24
C ALA A 119 9.02 -2.41 -24.16
N ILE A 120 7.89 -2.89 -24.66
CA ILE A 120 6.96 -2.06 -25.46
C ILE A 120 6.54 -0.80 -24.71
N LYS A 121 6.09 -0.94 -23.45
CA LYS A 121 5.68 0.23 -22.66
C LYS A 121 6.81 1.24 -22.46
N ILE A 122 8.03 0.78 -22.29
CA ILE A 122 9.20 1.66 -22.15
C ILE A 122 9.46 2.39 -23.45
N CYS A 123 9.44 1.70 -24.59
CA CYS A 123 9.58 2.33 -25.91
C CYS A 123 8.48 3.38 -26.15
N ASP A 124 7.23 3.08 -25.81
CA ASP A 124 6.11 4.01 -25.91
C ASP A 124 6.32 5.26 -25.01
N PHE A 125 6.90 5.10 -23.83
CA PHE A 125 7.21 6.21 -22.92
C PHE A 125 8.34 7.08 -23.43
N ILE A 126 9.34 6.48 -24.05
CA ILE A 126 10.47 7.21 -24.65
C ILE A 126 9.96 8.05 -25.83
N LEU A 127 9.13 7.47 -26.68
CA LEU A 127 8.60 8.15 -27.86
C LEU A 127 7.58 9.24 -27.54
N ASN A 128 6.81 9.06 -26.48
CA ASN A 128 5.73 9.98 -26.10
C ASN A 128 5.79 10.34 -24.61
N PRO A 129 6.82 11.06 -24.17
CA PRO A 129 6.96 11.43 -22.75
C PRO A 129 5.80 12.33 -22.27
N LEU A 130 5.24 13.15 -23.18
CA LEU A 130 4.13 14.07 -22.89
C LEU A 130 2.74 13.51 -23.20
N ALA A 131 2.65 12.39 -23.94
CA ALA A 131 1.35 11.83 -24.36
C ALA A 131 0.51 11.31 -23.19
N LYS A 132 1.04 11.25 -21.97
CA LYS A 132 0.33 10.82 -20.77
C LYS A 132 -0.12 11.91 -19.82
N GLU A 133 0.30 13.14 -20.01
CA GLU A 133 -0.38 14.26 -19.34
C GLU A 133 -1.77 14.52 -19.93
N LYS A 134 -2.01 14.09 -21.18
CA LYS A 134 -3.31 14.21 -21.87
C LYS A 134 -4.09 12.91 -22.06
N LYS A 135 -3.64 11.73 -21.62
CA LYS A 135 -4.63 10.75 -21.20
C LYS A 135 -5.28 11.36 -19.97
N GLU A 136 -6.33 12.15 -20.28
CA GLU A 136 -7.39 12.48 -19.38
C GLU A 136 -7.34 11.46 -18.24
N ARG A 137 -7.12 11.94 -17.01
CA ARG A 137 -7.56 11.19 -15.85
C ARG A 137 -8.93 10.69 -16.28
N LYS A 138 -9.02 9.47 -16.86
CA LYS A 138 -10.32 8.86 -17.06
C LYS A 138 -10.85 8.94 -15.66
N THR A 139 -11.75 9.88 -15.48
CA THR A 139 -12.53 10.04 -14.27
C THR A 139 -12.93 8.63 -13.96
N SER A 140 -12.20 8.01 -13.04
CA SER A 140 -12.51 6.67 -12.61
C SER A 140 -13.92 6.84 -12.10
N ASN A 141 -14.88 6.22 -12.81
CA ASN A 141 -16.29 6.34 -12.45
C ASN A 141 -16.36 6.33 -10.92
N PRO A 142 -17.00 7.29 -10.26
CA PRO A 142 -17.03 7.37 -8.79
C PRO A 142 -17.41 6.04 -8.16
N ILE A 143 -18.27 5.27 -8.84
CA ILE A 143 -18.60 3.87 -8.50
C ILE A 143 -17.37 2.94 -8.50
N SER A 144 -16.36 3.21 -9.33
CA SER A 144 -15.12 2.39 -9.39
C SER A 144 -14.23 2.61 -8.18
N VAL A 145 -14.24 3.79 -7.58
CA VAL A 145 -13.39 4.15 -6.43
C VAL A 145 -13.97 3.59 -5.13
N MET A 146 -15.29 3.52 -5.00
CA MET A 146 -15.98 2.90 -3.86
C MET A 146 -15.58 1.42 -3.67
N LYS A 147 -15.07 0.75 -4.70
CA LYS A 147 -14.52 -0.62 -4.59
C LYS A 147 -13.31 -0.71 -3.67
N TYR A 148 -12.60 0.39 -3.46
CA TYR A 148 -11.38 0.41 -2.65
C TYR A 148 -11.62 0.74 -1.18
N ILE A 149 -12.87 1.07 -0.82
CA ILE A 149 -13.27 1.43 0.55
C ILE A 149 -14.28 0.43 1.08
N LYS A 150 -14.11 0.00 2.32
CA LYS A 150 -15.00 -0.92 3.03
C LYS A 150 -15.16 -0.48 4.50
N PRO A 151 -16.37 -0.61 5.09
CA PRO A 151 -17.61 -0.99 4.44
C PRO A 151 -18.08 0.07 3.44
N GLU A 152 -19.01 -0.32 2.56
CA GLU A 152 -19.65 0.63 1.65
C GLU A 152 -20.57 1.57 2.45
N ILE A 153 -20.41 2.86 2.25
CA ILE A 153 -21.20 3.90 2.90
C ILE A 153 -21.87 4.74 1.81
N GLU A 154 -23.04 5.26 2.13
CA GLU A 154 -23.72 6.19 1.24
C GLU A 154 -22.84 7.40 0.92
N ARG A 155 -22.73 7.70 -0.36
CA ARG A 155 -21.90 8.79 -0.86
C ARG A 155 -22.25 10.15 -0.21
N LYS A 156 -23.55 10.44 -0.05
CA LYS A 156 -24.03 11.66 0.61
C LYS A 156 -23.41 11.87 2.00
N ARG A 157 -23.23 10.77 2.75
CA ARG A 157 -22.64 10.82 4.08
C ARG A 157 -21.14 11.10 4.04
N LEU A 158 -20.43 10.60 3.02
CA LEU A 158 -19.02 10.94 2.81
C LEU A 158 -18.85 12.39 2.37
N GLU A 159 -19.77 12.92 1.57
CA GLU A 159 -19.79 14.30 1.11
C GLU A 159 -20.01 15.33 2.22
N THR A 160 -20.64 14.94 3.32
CA THR A 160 -20.81 15.80 4.50
C THR A 160 -19.61 15.83 5.43
N ALA A 161 -18.60 14.95 5.23
CA ALA A 161 -17.42 14.89 6.06
C ALA A 161 -16.57 16.17 5.97
N ASN A 162 -16.32 16.81 7.10
CA ASN A 162 -15.48 17.99 7.20
C ASN A 162 -14.03 17.63 7.47
N SER A 163 -13.81 16.55 8.22
CA SER A 163 -12.46 16.08 8.56
C SER A 163 -12.37 14.55 8.60
N ILE A 164 -11.19 14.04 8.32
CA ILE A 164 -10.87 12.61 8.44
C ILE A 164 -9.54 12.42 9.15
N VAL A 165 -9.41 11.28 9.83
CA VAL A 165 -8.11 10.79 10.27
C VAL A 165 -7.74 9.55 9.45
N SER A 166 -6.70 9.68 8.67
CA SER A 166 -6.10 8.59 7.90
C SER A 166 -5.02 7.90 8.72
N ILE A 167 -5.09 6.59 8.87
CA ILE A 167 -4.22 5.80 9.76
C ILE A 167 -3.53 4.72 8.95
N VAL A 168 -2.21 4.70 9.02
CA VAL A 168 -1.34 3.69 8.41
C VAL A 168 -0.50 3.05 9.50
N PHE A 169 -0.35 1.76 9.44
CA PHE A 169 0.39 0.98 10.40
C PHE A 169 1.32 -0.04 9.75
N GLY A 170 2.48 -0.19 10.32
CA GLY A 170 3.53 -1.09 9.87
C GLY A 170 3.92 -2.09 10.95
N THR A 171 5.12 -2.64 10.82
CA THR A 171 5.67 -3.61 11.77
C THR A 171 6.25 -2.99 13.04
N ARG A 172 6.34 -1.66 13.11
CA ARG A 172 6.94 -0.94 14.25
C ARG A 172 6.25 0.35 14.61
N LYS A 173 5.42 0.89 13.71
CA LYS A 173 4.86 2.22 13.86
C LYS A 173 3.39 2.24 13.50
N ILE A 174 2.67 3.14 14.12
CA ILE A 174 1.34 3.59 13.71
C ILE A 174 1.47 5.09 13.44
N ALA A 175 1.02 5.52 12.28
CA ALA A 175 1.04 6.92 11.87
C ALA A 175 -0.37 7.36 11.48
N TRP A 176 -0.67 8.64 11.71
CA TRP A 176 -1.94 9.21 11.30
C TRP A 176 -1.79 10.63 10.76
N ALA A 177 -2.72 10.99 9.89
CA ALA A 177 -2.88 12.34 9.37
C ALA A 177 -4.34 12.77 9.54
N HIS A 178 -4.58 13.80 10.35
CA HIS A 178 -5.87 14.48 10.48
C HIS A 178 -5.92 15.61 9.46
N VAL A 179 -6.80 15.50 8.50
CA VAL A 179 -6.89 16.41 7.36
C VAL A 179 -8.34 16.83 7.18
N ASN A 180 -8.56 18.11 6.92
CA ASN A 180 -9.89 18.62 6.63
C ASN A 180 -10.21 18.55 5.13
N ARG A 181 -11.45 18.89 4.76
CA ARG A 181 -11.95 18.86 3.38
C ARG A 181 -11.17 19.75 2.41
N HIS A 182 -10.51 20.79 2.90
CA HIS A 182 -9.68 21.69 2.10
C HIS A 182 -8.23 21.24 1.98
N LEU A 183 -7.96 19.97 2.31
CA LEU A 183 -6.62 19.39 2.36
C LEU A 183 -5.66 20.14 3.28
N ALA A 184 -6.21 20.79 4.34
CA ALA A 184 -5.40 21.40 5.39
C ALA A 184 -5.11 20.35 6.48
N VAL A 185 -3.84 20.12 6.73
CA VAL A 185 -3.34 19.21 7.77
C VAL A 185 -3.55 19.87 9.12
N GLN A 186 -4.30 19.23 10.00
CA GLN A 186 -4.57 19.71 11.36
C GLN A 186 -3.62 19.02 12.36
N ASP A 187 -3.40 17.72 12.18
CA ASP A 187 -2.46 16.93 12.96
C ASP A 187 -1.84 15.84 12.08
N TRP A 188 -0.53 15.59 12.26
CA TRP A 188 0.19 14.59 11.48
C TRP A 188 1.34 14.05 12.31
N GLN A 189 1.22 12.82 12.77
CA GLN A 189 2.09 12.22 13.77
C GLN A 189 2.31 10.73 13.52
N GLN A 190 3.31 10.17 14.19
CA GLN A 190 3.57 8.74 14.26
C GLN A 190 4.02 8.36 15.67
N GLU A 191 3.65 7.15 16.07
CA GLU A 191 4.09 6.52 17.31
C GLU A 191 4.86 5.24 17.02
N GLU A 192 5.96 5.05 17.72
CA GLU A 192 6.74 3.81 17.63
C GLU A 192 6.16 2.79 18.63
N CYS A 193 5.78 1.62 18.10
CA CYS A 193 5.23 0.53 18.88
C CYS A 193 6.36 -0.44 19.24
N THR A 194 6.71 -0.46 20.51
CA THR A 194 7.92 -1.15 20.98
C THR A 194 7.76 -2.66 21.08
N VAL A 195 6.53 -3.15 21.23
CA VAL A 195 6.22 -4.59 21.34
C VAL A 195 5.91 -5.24 19.99
N PHE A 196 5.70 -4.45 18.94
CA PHE A 196 5.34 -4.99 17.63
C PHE A 196 6.45 -5.86 17.05
N MET A 197 6.08 -7.09 16.67
CA MET A 197 6.99 -8.07 16.04
C MET A 197 8.24 -8.40 16.88
N LYS A 198 8.24 -8.10 18.18
CA LYS A 198 9.33 -8.42 19.10
C LYS A 198 8.93 -9.53 20.08
N GLY A 199 9.75 -10.57 20.14
CA GLY A 199 9.53 -11.68 21.07
C GLY A 199 8.25 -12.47 20.78
N SER A 200 7.63 -12.98 21.84
CA SER A 200 6.35 -13.70 21.77
C SER A 200 5.18 -12.72 21.66
N TYR A 201 4.21 -13.06 20.84
CA TYR A 201 2.96 -12.29 20.76
C TYR A 201 2.17 -12.38 22.06
N ILE A 202 1.97 -11.25 22.74
CA ILE A 202 1.18 -11.12 23.97
C ILE A 202 0.02 -10.15 23.68
N PRO A 203 -1.23 -10.64 23.56
CA PRO A 203 -2.38 -9.80 23.19
C PRO A 203 -2.59 -8.60 24.09
N ALA A 204 -2.38 -8.74 25.41
CA ALA A 204 -2.54 -7.65 26.36
C ALA A 204 -1.59 -6.49 26.07
N MET A 205 -0.31 -6.77 25.80
CA MET A 205 0.68 -5.74 25.50
C MET A 205 0.38 -5.02 24.16
N TYR A 206 -0.06 -5.77 23.15
CA TYR A 206 -0.52 -5.17 21.89
C TYR A 206 -1.74 -4.26 22.11
N PHE A 207 -2.69 -4.72 22.92
CA PHE A 207 -3.88 -3.95 23.26
C PHE A 207 -3.55 -2.66 24.01
N GLU A 208 -2.67 -2.71 24.99
CA GLU A 208 -2.24 -1.53 25.78
C GLU A 208 -1.53 -0.51 24.89
N GLU A 209 -0.59 -0.97 24.04
CA GLU A 209 0.16 -0.08 23.15
C GLU A 209 -0.75 0.57 22.09
N ILE A 210 -1.61 -0.21 21.46
CA ILE A 210 -2.56 0.31 20.46
C ILE A 210 -3.60 1.23 21.12
N SER A 211 -4.08 0.91 22.33
CA SER A 211 -5.00 1.77 23.09
C SER A 211 -4.37 3.12 23.43
N SER A 212 -3.08 3.11 23.82
CA SER A 212 -2.32 4.34 24.05
C SER A 212 -2.21 5.19 22.78
N VAL A 213 -2.02 4.57 21.60
CA VAL A 213 -2.01 5.31 20.33
C VAL A 213 -3.39 5.87 20.02
N VAL A 214 -4.45 5.06 20.14
CA VAL A 214 -5.83 5.50 19.86
C VAL A 214 -6.26 6.67 20.75
N SER A 215 -5.80 6.73 22.00
CA SER A 215 -6.11 7.86 22.91
C SER A 215 -5.50 9.19 22.45
N LYS A 216 -4.50 9.18 21.57
CA LYS A 216 -3.85 10.37 21.00
C LYS A 216 -4.46 10.80 19.68
N ILE A 217 -5.24 9.93 19.04
CA ILE A 217 -5.87 10.20 17.75
C ILE A 217 -7.00 11.22 17.95
N PRO A 218 -7.01 12.33 17.20
CA PRO A 218 -8.05 13.35 17.32
C PRO A 218 -9.41 12.85 16.84
N GLU A 219 -10.48 13.50 17.30
CA GLU A 219 -11.82 13.24 16.81
C GLU A 219 -12.01 13.75 15.38
N ALA A 220 -12.72 12.96 14.56
CA ALA A 220 -13.03 13.27 13.18
C ALA A 220 -14.33 12.60 12.73
N ASP A 221 -14.85 12.99 11.57
CA ASP A 221 -16.07 12.40 11.01
C ASP A 221 -15.85 10.95 10.57
N PHE A 222 -14.66 10.67 10.00
CA PHE A 222 -14.27 9.31 9.60
C PHE A 222 -12.82 9.00 9.92
N TYR A 223 -12.57 7.73 10.17
CA TYR A 223 -11.24 7.12 10.39
C TYR A 223 -10.96 6.15 9.26
N ILE A 224 -9.89 6.38 8.50
CA ILE A 224 -9.54 5.61 7.32
C ILE A 224 -8.33 4.74 7.63
N LEU A 225 -8.52 3.44 7.80
CA LEU A 225 -7.43 2.48 8.00
C LEU A 225 -6.84 2.04 6.66
N GLU A 226 -5.52 1.97 6.57
CA GLU A 226 -4.88 1.34 5.42
C GLU A 226 -5.15 -0.16 5.41
N LYS A 227 -5.65 -0.67 4.29
CA LYS A 227 -5.75 -2.10 4.03
C LYS A 227 -4.51 -2.56 3.29
N SER A 228 -3.68 -3.35 3.97
CA SER A 228 -2.47 -3.93 3.38
C SER A 228 -2.79 -4.79 2.14
N GLY A 229 -1.97 -4.63 1.09
CA GLY A 229 -2.04 -5.43 -0.13
C GLY A 229 -1.24 -6.75 -0.07
N ILE A 230 -0.64 -7.09 1.07
CA ILE A 230 0.15 -8.33 1.19
C ILE A 230 -0.78 -9.53 1.10
N SER A 231 -0.45 -10.44 0.16
CA SER A 231 -1.20 -11.68 -0.02
C SER A 231 -0.97 -12.63 1.15
N VAL A 232 -2.05 -13.17 1.70
CA VAL A 232 -2.00 -14.23 2.74
C VAL A 232 -1.38 -15.55 2.22
N LEU A 233 -1.31 -15.71 0.90
CA LEU A 233 -0.70 -16.88 0.27
C LEU A 233 0.82 -16.81 0.23
N ASN A 234 1.43 -15.67 0.54
CA ASN A 234 2.87 -15.54 0.60
C ASN A 234 3.40 -16.08 1.94
N ALA A 235 3.85 -17.33 1.93
CA ALA A 235 4.33 -18.02 3.13
C ALA A 235 5.49 -17.29 3.81
N ASN A 236 6.37 -16.63 3.05
CA ASN A 236 7.52 -15.90 3.59
C ASN A 236 7.12 -14.65 4.37
N LEU A 237 5.97 -14.06 4.05
CA LEU A 237 5.43 -12.87 4.70
C LEU A 237 4.27 -13.19 5.66
N PHE A 238 3.99 -14.47 5.89
CA PHE A 238 2.87 -14.88 6.74
C PHE A 238 2.91 -14.26 8.15
N PRO A 239 4.06 -14.24 8.87
CA PRO A 239 4.12 -13.59 10.18
C PRO A 239 3.80 -12.09 10.13
N VAL A 240 4.29 -11.39 9.10
CA VAL A 240 4.00 -9.97 8.88
C VAL A 240 2.53 -9.77 8.56
N THR A 241 1.96 -10.61 7.71
CA THR A 241 0.54 -10.53 7.34
C THR A 241 -0.36 -10.76 8.55
N LEU A 242 -0.04 -11.77 9.38
CA LEU A 242 -0.78 -12.06 10.61
C LEU A 242 -0.72 -10.87 11.58
N HIS A 243 0.48 -10.30 11.79
CA HIS A 243 0.66 -9.11 12.62
C HIS A 243 -0.19 -7.95 12.11
N LEU A 244 -0.09 -7.60 10.83
CA LEU A 244 -0.85 -6.48 10.26
C LEU A 244 -2.37 -6.69 10.39
N ARG A 245 -2.87 -7.92 10.21
CA ARG A 245 -4.30 -8.22 10.41
C ARG A 245 -4.73 -8.11 11.85
N THR A 246 -3.87 -8.50 12.79
CA THR A 246 -4.12 -8.35 14.22
C THR A 246 -4.20 -6.87 14.60
N VAL A 247 -3.25 -6.05 14.16
CA VAL A 247 -3.24 -4.61 14.42
C VAL A 247 -4.45 -3.92 13.76
N GLU A 248 -4.78 -4.27 12.51
CA GLU A 248 -5.97 -3.77 11.80
C GLU A 248 -7.24 -4.04 12.61
N ALA A 249 -7.42 -5.28 13.07
CA ALA A 249 -8.62 -5.66 13.83
C ALA A 249 -8.72 -4.94 15.19
N MET A 250 -7.61 -4.80 15.90
CA MET A 250 -7.57 -4.08 17.18
C MET A 250 -7.83 -2.59 17.00
N LEU A 251 -7.18 -1.94 16.01
CA LEU A 251 -7.43 -0.55 15.67
C LEU A 251 -8.89 -0.32 15.31
N TYR A 252 -9.45 -1.16 14.44
CA TYR A 252 -10.84 -1.07 14.05
C TYR A 252 -11.78 -1.13 15.26
N ALA A 253 -11.59 -2.12 16.11
CA ALA A 253 -12.42 -2.32 17.30
C ALA A 253 -12.33 -1.15 18.29
N LEU A 254 -11.11 -0.67 18.55
CA LEU A 254 -10.89 0.43 19.48
C LEU A 254 -11.43 1.75 18.95
N LEU A 255 -11.15 2.09 17.70
CA LEU A 255 -11.67 3.30 17.04
C LEU A 255 -13.20 3.28 16.98
N HIS A 256 -13.79 2.13 16.62
CA HIS A 256 -15.24 1.97 16.57
C HIS A 256 -15.86 2.16 17.95
N LYS A 257 -15.28 1.53 19.00
CA LYS A 257 -15.75 1.68 20.36
C LYS A 257 -15.63 3.12 20.89
N THR A 258 -14.55 3.80 20.54
CA THR A 258 -14.25 5.13 21.06
C THR A 258 -15.08 6.23 20.38
N PHE A 259 -15.23 6.14 19.05
CA PHE A 259 -15.75 7.26 18.26
C PHE A 259 -17.08 6.99 17.52
N ALA A 260 -17.51 5.74 17.41
CA ALA A 260 -18.77 5.40 16.74
C ALA A 260 -19.89 5.07 17.73
N GLN A 261 -20.34 6.08 18.50
CA GLN A 261 -21.31 5.89 19.59
C GLN A 261 -22.72 5.55 19.10
N ASP A 262 -23.10 5.94 17.88
CA ASP A 262 -24.48 5.86 17.39
C ASP A 262 -24.75 4.68 16.44
N GLY A 263 -23.94 3.63 16.50
CA GLY A 263 -24.07 2.47 15.59
C GLY A 263 -23.71 2.79 14.13
N GLN A 264 -23.25 3.99 13.84
CA GLN A 264 -22.85 4.40 12.52
C GLN A 264 -21.41 3.98 12.22
N HIS A 265 -21.17 3.48 10.99
CA HIS A 265 -19.82 3.17 10.55
C HIS A 265 -19.02 4.47 10.34
N LYS A 266 -18.12 4.79 11.27
CA LYS A 266 -17.14 5.89 11.16
C LYS A 266 -15.75 5.38 10.77
N VAL A 267 -15.48 4.08 10.94
CA VAL A 267 -14.19 3.47 10.61
C VAL A 267 -14.27 2.74 9.28
N LEU A 268 -13.42 3.14 8.35
CA LEU A 268 -13.36 2.62 6.98
C LEU A 268 -11.98 2.07 6.69
N SER A 269 -11.89 1.08 5.83
CA SER A 269 -10.63 0.56 5.32
C SER A 269 -10.46 0.96 3.86
N MET A 270 -9.31 1.55 3.50
CA MET A 270 -8.96 1.92 2.13
C MET A 270 -7.79 1.07 1.62
N ALA A 271 -7.92 0.55 0.40
CA ALA A 271 -6.89 -0.29 -0.19
C ALA A 271 -5.61 0.53 -0.50
N ARG A 272 -4.46 0.09 -0.01
CA ARG A 272 -3.14 0.69 -0.29
C ARG A 272 -2.87 0.84 -1.80
N SER A 273 -3.34 -0.11 -2.61
CA SER A 273 -3.19 -0.08 -4.06
C SER A 273 -3.96 1.07 -4.72
N ALA A 274 -5.06 1.55 -4.14
CA ALA A 274 -5.79 2.71 -4.65
C ALA A 274 -4.95 3.97 -4.54
N VAL A 275 -4.34 4.20 -3.37
CA VAL A 275 -3.43 5.32 -3.10
C VAL A 275 -2.21 5.25 -4.03
N GLY A 276 -1.59 4.07 -4.15
CA GLY A 276 -0.44 3.88 -5.03
C GLY A 276 -0.75 4.15 -6.51
N LYS A 277 -1.94 3.75 -6.99
CA LYS A 277 -2.38 4.03 -8.36
C LYS A 277 -2.69 5.50 -8.59
N TYR A 278 -3.32 6.15 -7.60
CA TYR A 278 -3.68 7.55 -7.69
C TYR A 278 -2.46 8.45 -7.86
N PHE A 279 -1.40 8.20 -7.08
CA PHE A 279 -0.17 8.98 -7.14
C PHE A 279 0.89 8.41 -8.10
N ASP A 280 0.54 7.45 -8.95
CA ASP A 280 1.49 6.79 -9.86
C ASP A 280 2.70 6.15 -9.14
N LEU A 281 2.52 5.76 -7.89
CA LEU A 281 3.56 5.11 -7.08
C LEU A 281 3.66 3.60 -7.30
N MET A 282 2.88 3.02 -8.23
CA MET A 282 2.90 1.59 -8.51
C MET A 282 3.90 1.27 -9.61
N VAL A 283 4.79 0.31 -9.33
CA VAL A 283 5.71 -0.30 -10.30
C VAL A 283 5.41 -1.79 -10.37
N GLY A 284 4.64 -2.21 -11.36
CA GLY A 284 4.03 -3.54 -11.36
C GLY A 284 3.07 -3.69 -10.17
N ASP A 285 3.25 -4.74 -9.39
CA ASP A 285 2.47 -4.98 -8.17
C ASP A 285 3.11 -4.35 -6.90
N ALA A 286 4.32 -3.80 -7.03
CA ALA A 286 5.03 -3.17 -5.93
C ALA A 286 4.72 -1.66 -5.87
N ARG A 287 4.65 -1.11 -4.65
CA ARG A 287 4.53 0.32 -4.41
C ARG A 287 5.91 0.91 -4.09
N THR A 288 6.23 2.02 -4.73
CA THR A 288 7.41 2.85 -4.43
C THR A 288 7.12 3.80 -3.25
N SER A 289 8.16 4.33 -2.63
CA SER A 289 8.04 5.30 -1.55
C SER A 289 7.37 6.59 -2.02
N GLY A 290 6.51 7.15 -1.17
CA GLY A 290 5.84 8.43 -1.40
C GLY A 290 6.55 9.63 -0.74
N ILE A 291 7.72 9.43 -0.12
CA ILE A 291 8.42 10.44 0.65
C ILE A 291 8.72 11.70 -0.18
N ASP A 292 9.19 11.54 -1.41
CA ASP A 292 9.54 12.68 -2.26
C ASP A 292 8.33 13.51 -2.64
N LEU A 293 7.18 12.87 -2.87
CA LEU A 293 5.91 13.55 -3.12
C LEU A 293 5.45 14.37 -1.90
N VAL A 294 5.59 13.81 -0.70
CA VAL A 294 5.25 14.51 0.54
C VAL A 294 6.20 15.68 0.80
N LYS A 295 7.50 15.54 0.51
CA LYS A 295 8.45 16.66 0.55
C LYS A 295 8.07 17.76 -0.43
N GLN A 296 7.58 17.40 -1.60
CA GLN A 296 7.06 18.35 -2.57
C GLN A 296 5.85 19.11 -1.99
N PHE A 297 4.85 18.44 -1.41
CA PHE A 297 3.72 19.11 -0.75
C PHE A 297 4.16 20.08 0.35
N LEU A 298 5.13 19.70 1.18
CA LEU A 298 5.70 20.59 2.20
C LEU A 298 6.40 21.81 1.59
N SER A 299 7.07 21.66 0.45
CA SER A 299 7.69 22.77 -0.26
C SER A 299 6.65 23.70 -0.88
N GLU A 300 5.66 23.12 -1.56
CA GLU A 300 4.55 23.85 -2.19
C GLU A 300 3.75 24.67 -1.16
N SER A 301 3.51 24.10 0.02
CA SER A 301 2.81 24.79 1.12
C SER A 301 3.51 26.08 1.60
N VAL A 302 4.79 26.23 1.30
CA VAL A 302 5.54 27.46 1.66
C VAL A 302 5.66 28.42 0.47
N THR A 303 5.79 27.90 -0.73
CA THR A 303 6.14 28.65 -1.93
C THR A 303 4.95 29.09 -2.75
N GLN A 304 3.82 28.37 -2.64
CA GLN A 304 2.62 28.65 -3.43
C GLN A 304 1.56 29.38 -2.59
N ALA A 305 0.83 30.29 -3.23
CA ALA A 305 -0.30 30.99 -2.61
C ALA A 305 -1.47 30.02 -2.32
N GLU A 306 -1.71 29.09 -3.25
CA GLU A 306 -2.75 28.05 -3.15
C GLU A 306 -2.09 26.67 -3.28
N PRO A 307 -1.51 26.14 -2.20
CA PRO A 307 -0.89 24.83 -2.24
C PRO A 307 -1.94 23.70 -2.29
N ARG A 308 -1.62 22.60 -2.95
CA ARG A 308 -2.49 21.42 -2.97
C ARG A 308 -2.80 20.89 -1.57
N VAL A 309 -1.80 20.89 -0.69
CA VAL A 309 -1.92 20.49 0.72
C VAL A 309 -1.34 21.60 1.57
N SER A 310 -2.10 22.11 2.52
CA SER A 310 -1.63 23.15 3.43
C SER A 310 -1.25 22.57 4.79
N PHE A 311 -0.16 23.09 5.35
CA PHE A 311 0.34 22.66 6.66
C PHE A 311 0.36 23.82 7.65
N PRO A 312 0.17 23.57 8.96
CA PRO A 312 0.32 24.58 10.00
C PRO A 312 1.74 25.17 9.97
N ARG A 313 1.82 26.50 9.92
CA ARG A 313 3.11 27.21 9.78
C ARG A 313 4.07 26.94 10.93
N ASP A 314 3.55 26.81 12.13
CA ASP A 314 4.29 26.49 13.36
C ASP A 314 4.87 25.08 13.35
N LYS A 315 4.26 24.13 12.65
CA LYS A 315 4.70 22.72 12.59
C LYS A 315 5.56 22.39 11.34
N LEU A 316 5.67 23.29 10.36
CA LEU A 316 6.39 23.03 9.12
C LEU A 316 7.87 22.63 9.32
N VAL A 317 8.57 23.31 10.22
CA VAL A 317 9.97 22.98 10.53
C VAL A 317 10.08 21.60 11.16
N HIS A 318 9.16 21.28 12.05
CA HIS A 318 9.09 19.96 12.68
C HIS A 318 8.88 18.85 11.64
N TYR A 319 7.92 19.00 10.74
CA TYR A 319 7.63 18.01 9.69
C TYR A 319 8.80 17.84 8.71
N ARG A 320 9.46 18.93 8.33
CA ARG A 320 10.68 18.87 7.50
C ARG A 320 11.80 18.11 8.21
N ASN A 321 12.01 18.35 9.49
CA ASN A 321 13.04 17.69 10.26
C ASN A 321 12.78 16.17 10.40
N ILE A 322 11.55 15.75 10.61
CA ILE A 322 11.20 14.32 10.63
C ILE A 322 11.57 13.66 9.30
N LEU A 323 11.20 14.26 8.17
CA LEU A 323 11.48 13.70 6.84
C LEU A 323 12.92 13.84 6.38
N SER A 324 13.70 14.73 7.01
CA SER A 324 15.14 14.95 6.68
C SER A 324 16.05 14.08 7.54
N SER A 325 15.62 13.70 8.74
CA SER A 325 16.43 12.96 9.68
C SER A 325 16.57 11.50 9.29
N ASN A 326 17.72 11.20 8.68
CA ASN A 326 18.35 9.89 8.55
C ASN A 326 17.79 8.88 7.54
N LYS A 327 18.68 8.52 6.61
CA LYS A 327 18.58 7.38 5.67
C LYS A 327 18.30 6.02 6.32
N GLN A 328 18.37 5.89 7.64
CA GLN A 328 18.11 4.63 8.36
C GLN A 328 16.68 4.46 8.87
N ARG A 329 15.92 5.54 9.08
CA ARG A 329 14.52 5.47 9.50
C ARG A 329 13.64 5.84 8.31
N ARG A 330 13.06 4.84 7.69
CA ARG A 330 12.02 5.06 6.67
C ARG A 330 10.73 5.42 7.40
N ASP A 331 10.30 6.67 7.27
CA ASP A 331 9.03 7.15 7.80
C ASP A 331 7.93 7.01 6.73
N GLU A 332 7.85 5.79 6.15
CA GLU A 332 6.90 5.50 5.08
C GLU A 332 5.46 5.53 5.60
N GLU A 333 5.22 5.01 6.80
CA GLU A 333 3.89 5.01 7.42
C GLU A 333 3.38 6.44 7.62
N LEU A 334 4.24 7.37 8.03
CA LEU A 334 3.90 8.78 8.18
C LEU A 334 3.51 9.40 6.84
N CYS A 335 4.33 9.23 5.81
CA CYS A 335 4.04 9.75 4.47
C CYS A 335 2.79 9.11 3.88
N ASP A 336 2.64 7.79 4.03
CA ASP A 336 1.51 7.05 3.51
C ASP A 336 0.19 7.46 4.17
N SER A 337 0.19 7.84 5.47
CA SER A 337 -1.01 8.35 6.14
C SER A 337 -1.50 9.66 5.52
N LEU A 338 -0.60 10.57 5.17
CA LEU A 338 -0.96 11.82 4.50
C LEU A 338 -1.44 11.56 3.06
N LEU A 339 -0.71 10.75 2.30
CA LEU A 339 -1.09 10.43 0.92
C LEU A 339 -2.44 9.72 0.85
N GLN A 340 -2.75 8.86 1.81
CA GLN A 340 -4.06 8.22 1.90
C GLN A 340 -5.17 9.22 2.17
N ALA A 341 -4.95 10.22 3.06
CA ALA A 341 -5.92 11.26 3.33
C ALA A 341 -6.20 12.12 2.08
N VAL A 342 -5.15 12.54 1.38
CA VAL A 342 -5.29 13.31 0.13
C VAL A 342 -6.01 12.49 -0.94
N ALA A 343 -5.61 11.22 -1.14
CA ALA A 343 -6.27 10.34 -2.10
C ALA A 343 -7.75 10.10 -1.77
N PHE A 344 -8.10 10.00 -0.48
CA PHE A 344 -9.49 9.85 -0.06
C PHE A 344 -10.34 11.03 -0.54
N TYR A 345 -9.93 12.25 -0.24
CA TYR A 345 -10.69 13.43 -0.62
C TYR A 345 -10.74 13.61 -2.14
N GLU A 346 -9.61 13.52 -2.82
CA GLU A 346 -9.53 13.80 -4.25
C GLU A 346 -10.22 12.72 -5.11
N LEU A 347 -10.17 11.46 -4.69
CA LEU A 347 -10.85 10.38 -5.41
C LEU A 347 -12.36 10.34 -5.16
N LEU A 348 -12.79 10.64 -3.93
CA LEU A 348 -14.17 10.42 -3.52
C LEU A 348 -15.04 11.67 -3.55
N LEU A 349 -14.45 12.82 -3.23
CA LEU A 349 -15.21 14.03 -2.95
C LEU A 349 -14.94 15.18 -3.91
N LEU A 350 -13.73 15.30 -4.46
CA LEU A 350 -13.34 16.46 -5.28
C LEU A 350 -13.45 16.22 -6.79
N ASN A 351 -13.56 14.98 -7.24
CA ASN A 351 -13.64 14.67 -8.68
C ASN A 351 -15.00 14.95 -9.33
N ASP A 352 -15.99 15.45 -8.61
CA ASP A 352 -17.33 15.71 -9.14
C ASP A 352 -17.62 17.17 -9.41
N THR A 353 -16.67 18.07 -9.27
CA THR A 353 -16.83 19.51 -9.52
C THR A 353 -16.24 19.96 -10.86
N ALA A 354 -15.91 19.01 -11.75
CA ALA A 354 -15.41 19.32 -13.11
C ALA A 354 -16.42 18.92 -14.17
#